data_f09246d552c932419ea1bdad18944e0e
#
_entry.id   f09246d552c932419ea1bdad18944e0e
#
_cell.length_a   1.000
_cell.length_b   1.000
_cell.length_c   1.000
_cell.angle_alpha   90.00
_cell.angle_beta   90.00
_cell.angle_gamma   90.00
#
_symmetry.space_group_name_H-M   'P 1'
#
loop_
_entity.id
_entity.type
_entity.pdbx_description
1 polymer ?
#
loop_
_entity_poly.entity_id
_entity_poly.type
_entity_poly.pdbx_seq_one_letter_code
_entity_poly.pdbx_strand_id
1 'polypeptide(L)'
;MMLLLLLMLSSISFAFYHCFYDAGRRYGVDPLLLISIAKVESNFNPRAVNLNANGSRDYGIMQINSHWLERYKIPKDWIYEPCYNIHFGAMVLSRCMHLYRHSVPLAVDCYNKGSKAKGHGVYVEKVFKSYRRYYTMLK
;
A
#
# COMPACT_ATOMS: atom_id res chain seq x y z
N MET A 1 -27.05 -0.56 20.30
CA MET A 1 -26.70 -1.24 19.04
C MET A 1 -25.79 -0.38 18.16
N MET A 2 -26.09 0.89 17.97
CA MET A 2 -25.24 1.82 17.18
C MET A 2 -23.85 2.07 17.79
N LEU A 3 -23.75 2.14 19.12
CA LEU A 3 -22.47 2.35 19.83
C LEU A 3 -21.54 1.12 19.72
N LEU A 4 -22.10 -0.10 19.76
CA LEU A 4 -21.35 -1.35 19.57
C LEU A 4 -20.81 -1.47 18.13
N LEU A 5 -21.60 -1.02 17.15
CA LEU A 5 -21.19 -1.03 15.73
C LEU A 5 -20.04 -0.05 15.46
N LEU A 6 -20.05 1.12 16.12
CA LEU A 6 -18.97 2.10 16.05
C LEU A 6 -17.67 1.59 16.70
N LEU A 7 -17.79 0.83 17.82
CA LEU A 7 -16.64 0.20 18.47
C LEU A 7 -16.05 -0.95 17.64
N MET A 8 -16.88 -1.69 16.90
CA MET A 8 -16.42 -2.74 15.99
C MET A 8 -15.71 -2.18 14.76
N LEU A 9 -16.19 -1.03 14.23
CA LEU A 9 -15.53 -0.35 13.10
C LEU A 9 -14.17 0.25 13.50
N SER A 10 -14.01 0.71 14.75
CA SER A 10 -12.74 1.19 15.25
C SER A 10 -11.73 0.06 15.48
N SER A 11 -12.18 -1.12 15.90
CA SER A 11 -11.30 -2.28 16.08
C SER A 11 -10.78 -2.87 14.76
N ILE A 12 -11.54 -2.79 13.68
CA ILE A 12 -11.10 -3.24 12.36
C ILE A 12 -10.00 -2.30 11.79
N SER A 13 -10.11 -1.00 12.06
CA SER A 13 -9.05 -0.03 11.66
C SER A 13 -7.73 -0.26 12.41
N PHE A 14 -7.76 -0.72 13.63
CA PHE A 14 -6.56 -1.01 14.43
C PHE A 14 -5.86 -2.33 14.05
N ALA A 15 -6.59 -3.28 13.46
CA ALA A 15 -6.11 -4.64 13.22
C ALA A 15 -4.89 -4.72 12.27
N PHE A 16 -4.71 -3.72 11.38
CA PHE A 16 -3.64 -3.75 10.38
C PHE A 16 -2.49 -2.79 10.64
N TYR A 17 -2.61 -1.87 11.60
CA TYR A 17 -1.58 -0.85 11.84
C TYR A 17 -0.24 -1.47 12.22
N HIS A 18 -0.23 -2.49 13.08
CA HIS A 18 1.00 -3.18 13.44
C HIS A 18 1.69 -3.81 12.23
N CYS A 19 0.93 -4.28 11.23
CA CYS A 19 1.51 -4.84 10.00
C CYS A 19 2.28 -3.80 9.19
N PHE A 20 1.81 -2.56 9.14
CA PHE A 20 2.53 -1.47 8.48
C PHE A 20 3.86 -1.17 9.17
N TYR A 21 3.88 -1.13 10.49
CA TYR A 21 5.10 -0.89 11.26
C TYR A 21 6.09 -2.05 11.13
N ASP A 22 5.61 -3.29 11.20
CA ASP A 22 6.44 -4.47 11.04
C ASP A 22 7.02 -4.57 9.61
N ALA A 23 6.21 -4.30 8.60
CA ALA A 23 6.63 -4.28 7.21
C ALA A 23 7.65 -3.16 6.95
N GLY A 24 7.40 -1.97 7.48
CA GLY A 24 8.32 -0.84 7.38
C GLY A 24 9.68 -1.14 7.97
N ARG A 25 9.73 -1.75 9.15
CA ARG A 25 10.99 -2.19 9.77
C ARG A 25 11.70 -3.26 8.93
N ARG A 26 10.97 -4.24 8.47
CA ARG A 26 11.54 -5.37 7.70
C ARG A 26 12.17 -4.91 6.38
N TYR A 27 11.53 -4.01 5.67
CA TYR A 27 11.96 -3.57 4.34
C TYR A 27 12.63 -2.21 4.31
N GLY A 28 12.80 -1.56 5.45
CA GLY A 28 13.47 -0.26 5.56
C GLY A 28 12.72 0.87 4.87
N VAL A 29 11.40 0.87 4.94
CA VAL A 29 10.54 1.93 4.39
C VAL A 29 9.69 2.56 5.48
N ASP A 30 9.33 3.83 5.29
CA ASP A 30 8.52 4.57 6.25
C ASP A 30 7.12 3.95 6.38
N PRO A 31 6.71 3.48 7.57
CA PRO A 31 5.38 2.92 7.78
C PRO A 31 4.26 3.89 7.44
N LEU A 32 4.46 5.18 7.68
CA LEU A 32 3.47 6.20 7.38
C LEU A 32 3.29 6.37 5.86
N LEU A 33 4.34 6.20 5.11
CA LEU A 33 4.28 6.19 3.65
C LEU A 33 3.49 4.97 3.14
N LEU A 34 3.70 3.79 3.73
CA LEU A 34 2.92 2.59 3.41
C LEU A 34 1.43 2.77 3.71
N ILE A 35 1.10 3.35 4.87
CA ILE A 35 -0.28 3.68 5.26
C ILE A 35 -0.91 4.64 4.24
N SER A 36 -0.15 5.64 3.81
CA SER A 36 -0.61 6.63 2.84
C SER A 36 -0.87 6.02 1.46
N ILE A 37 -0.02 5.11 1.03
CA ILE A 37 -0.22 4.34 -0.20
C ILE A 37 -1.47 3.46 -0.09
N ALA A 38 -1.64 2.70 1.00
CA ALA A 38 -2.81 1.86 1.21
C ALA A 38 -4.12 2.66 1.21
N LYS A 39 -4.10 3.86 1.79
CA LYS A 39 -5.25 4.79 1.75
C LYS A 39 -5.63 5.14 0.32
N VAL A 40 -4.68 5.50 -0.51
CA VAL A 40 -4.90 5.88 -1.92
C VAL A 40 -5.28 4.67 -2.77
N GLU A 41 -4.64 3.52 -2.57
CA GLU A 41 -4.85 2.33 -3.39
C GLU A 41 -6.21 1.69 -3.17
N SER A 42 -6.63 1.51 -1.94
CA SER A 42 -7.83 0.73 -1.63
C SER A 42 -8.73 1.32 -0.56
N ASN A 43 -8.37 2.46 0.00
CA ASN A 43 -9.02 2.98 1.23
C ASN A 43 -9.04 1.94 2.37
N PHE A 44 -7.93 1.20 2.52
CA PHE A 44 -7.74 0.12 3.49
C PHE A 44 -8.67 -1.08 3.31
N ASN A 45 -9.17 -1.32 2.09
CA ASN A 45 -10.02 -2.48 1.82
C ASN A 45 -9.17 -3.71 1.46
N PRO A 46 -9.08 -4.73 2.33
CA PRO A 46 -8.26 -5.91 2.06
C PRO A 46 -8.82 -6.80 0.95
N ARG A 47 -10.07 -6.59 0.54
CA ARG A 47 -10.73 -7.35 -0.53
C ARG A 47 -10.83 -6.60 -1.85
N ALA A 48 -10.22 -5.41 -1.95
CA ALA A 48 -10.27 -4.61 -3.16
C ALA A 48 -9.64 -5.35 -4.34
N VAL A 49 -10.33 -5.34 -5.48
CA VAL A 49 -9.84 -5.86 -6.75
C VAL A 49 -10.15 -4.84 -7.83
N ASN A 50 -9.14 -4.45 -8.60
CA ASN A 50 -9.30 -3.56 -9.74
C ASN A 50 -8.74 -4.21 -11.01
N LEU A 51 -9.49 -4.13 -12.10
CA LEU A 51 -9.08 -4.59 -13.41
C LEU A 51 -8.40 -3.46 -14.17
N ASN A 52 -7.20 -3.71 -14.67
CA ASN A 52 -6.44 -2.76 -15.48
C ASN A 52 -6.73 -2.95 -16.98
N ALA A 53 -6.47 -1.91 -17.76
CA ALA A 53 -6.70 -1.91 -19.20
C ALA A 53 -5.93 -3.02 -19.94
N ASN A 54 -4.76 -3.42 -19.43
CA ASN A 54 -3.94 -4.49 -20.00
C ASN A 54 -4.38 -5.92 -19.60
N GLY A 55 -5.51 -6.06 -18.89
CA GLY A 55 -6.04 -7.33 -18.41
C GLY A 55 -5.46 -7.80 -17.07
N SER A 56 -4.43 -7.14 -16.54
CA SER A 56 -3.93 -7.44 -15.19
C SER A 56 -4.91 -6.96 -14.12
N ARG A 57 -4.75 -7.47 -12.91
CA ARG A 57 -5.58 -7.09 -11.77
C ARG A 57 -4.71 -6.68 -10.59
N ASP A 58 -5.21 -5.76 -9.79
CA ASP A 58 -4.60 -5.34 -8.54
C ASP A 58 -5.42 -5.84 -7.36
N TYR A 59 -4.75 -6.41 -6.36
CA TYR A 59 -5.40 -7.13 -5.26
C TYR A 59 -5.05 -6.55 -3.90
N GLY A 60 -6.07 -6.42 -3.09
CA GLY A 60 -5.97 -6.22 -1.66
C GLY A 60 -5.63 -4.80 -1.23
N ILE A 61 -5.25 -4.68 0.03
CA ILE A 61 -5.09 -3.40 0.70
C ILE A 61 -4.03 -2.48 0.07
N MET A 62 -2.95 -3.06 -0.47
CA MET A 62 -1.87 -2.35 -1.16
C MET A 62 -1.94 -2.45 -2.69
N GLN A 63 -2.99 -3.09 -3.23
CA GLN A 63 -3.23 -3.24 -4.67
C GLN A 63 -2.05 -3.89 -5.41
N ILE A 64 -1.69 -5.08 -4.99
CA ILE A 64 -0.61 -5.86 -5.60
C ILE A 64 -1.05 -6.42 -6.94
N ASN A 65 -0.30 -6.11 -8.00
CA ASN A 65 -0.62 -6.52 -9.36
C ASN A 65 -0.45 -8.04 -9.58
N SER A 66 -1.34 -8.62 -10.37
CA SER A 66 -1.33 -10.05 -10.73
C SER A 66 -0.01 -10.51 -11.34
N HIS A 67 0.74 -9.63 -11.99
CA HIS A 67 2.07 -9.93 -12.53
C HIS A 67 3.05 -10.41 -11.44
N TRP A 68 2.98 -9.82 -10.23
CA TRP A 68 3.77 -10.25 -9.09
C TRP A 68 3.39 -11.65 -8.62
N LEU A 69 2.09 -11.97 -8.61
CA LEU A 69 1.59 -13.28 -8.21
C LEU A 69 2.10 -14.37 -9.16
N GLU A 70 2.08 -14.10 -10.46
CA GLU A 70 2.61 -15.01 -11.48
C GLU A 70 4.11 -15.20 -11.33
N ARG A 71 4.85 -14.10 -11.18
CA ARG A 71 6.32 -14.12 -11.08
C ARG A 71 6.82 -14.92 -9.88
N TYR A 72 6.19 -14.76 -8.72
CA TYR A 72 6.59 -15.42 -7.48
C TYR A 72 5.73 -16.63 -7.13
N LYS A 73 4.82 -17.03 -8.02
CA LYS A 73 3.91 -18.18 -7.82
C LYS A 73 3.15 -18.09 -6.51
N ILE A 74 2.60 -16.91 -6.22
CA ILE A 74 1.86 -16.65 -4.98
C ILE A 74 0.43 -17.17 -5.15
N PRO A 75 -0.05 -18.03 -4.24
CA PRO A 75 -1.46 -18.42 -4.22
C PRO A 75 -2.36 -17.19 -4.05
N LYS A 76 -3.41 -17.13 -4.85
CA LYS A 76 -4.32 -15.98 -4.88
C LYS A 76 -4.96 -15.68 -3.51
N ASP A 77 -5.27 -16.71 -2.75
CA ASP A 77 -5.86 -16.55 -1.43
C ASP A 77 -4.93 -15.84 -0.44
N TRP A 78 -3.62 -16.02 -0.57
CA TRP A 78 -2.63 -15.40 0.32
C TRP A 78 -2.59 -13.89 0.14
N ILE A 79 -2.78 -13.42 -1.10
CA ILE A 79 -2.67 -11.98 -1.38
C ILE A 79 -3.78 -11.15 -0.73
N TYR A 80 -4.91 -11.77 -0.41
CA TYR A 80 -5.99 -11.10 0.31
C TYR A 80 -5.77 -11.00 1.81
N GLU A 81 -4.81 -11.76 2.38
CA GLU A 81 -4.47 -11.62 3.78
C GLU A 81 -3.78 -10.27 3.99
N PRO A 82 -4.31 -9.39 4.88
CA PRO A 82 -3.86 -8.00 4.97
C PRO A 82 -2.38 -7.84 5.28
N CYS A 83 -1.87 -8.55 6.29
CA CYS A 83 -0.45 -8.43 6.67
C CYS A 83 0.48 -8.94 5.57
N TYR A 84 0.12 -10.04 4.90
CA TYR A 84 0.87 -10.54 3.75
C TYR A 84 0.91 -9.52 2.61
N ASN A 85 -0.24 -8.94 2.29
CA ASN A 85 -0.37 -7.91 1.25
C ASN A 85 0.45 -6.65 1.58
N ILE A 86 0.38 -6.18 2.83
CA ILE A 86 1.16 -5.02 3.31
C ILE A 86 2.67 -5.29 3.23
N HIS A 87 3.13 -6.45 3.68
CA HIS A 87 4.54 -6.83 3.56
C HIS A 87 5.00 -6.89 2.12
N PHE A 88 4.16 -7.44 1.24
CA PHE A 88 4.47 -7.47 -0.19
C PHE A 88 4.55 -6.06 -0.79
N GLY A 89 3.61 -5.19 -0.45
CA GLY A 89 3.65 -3.78 -0.86
C GLY A 89 4.88 -3.04 -0.36
N ALA A 90 5.30 -3.30 0.89
CA ALA A 90 6.54 -2.74 1.45
C ALA A 90 7.78 -3.22 0.68
N MET A 91 7.82 -4.49 0.28
CA MET A 91 8.89 -5.02 -0.57
C MET A 91 8.94 -4.32 -1.93
N VAL A 92 7.78 -4.12 -2.57
CA VAL A 92 7.70 -3.40 -3.86
C VAL A 92 8.18 -1.96 -3.71
N LEU A 93 7.73 -1.25 -2.66
CA LEU A 93 8.17 0.12 -2.40
C LEU A 93 9.68 0.19 -2.12
N SER A 94 10.20 -0.72 -1.33
CA SER A 94 11.65 -0.83 -1.05
C SER A 94 12.45 -1.00 -2.33
N ARG A 95 12.00 -1.87 -3.23
CA ARG A 95 12.59 -2.06 -4.55
C ARG A 95 12.59 -0.74 -5.35
N CYS A 96 11.48 -0.03 -5.37
CA CYS A 96 11.38 1.27 -6.03
C CYS A 96 12.33 2.31 -5.41
N MET A 97 12.46 2.33 -4.08
CA MET A 97 13.40 3.20 -3.38
C MET A 97 14.85 2.95 -3.83
N HIS A 98 15.26 1.68 -3.93
CA HIS A 98 16.61 1.32 -4.41
C HIS A 98 16.82 1.68 -5.87
N LEU A 99 15.85 1.41 -6.74
CA LEU A 99 15.94 1.72 -8.18
C LEU A 99 16.11 3.22 -8.43
N TYR A 100 15.48 4.05 -7.64
CA TYR A 100 15.48 5.52 -7.78
C TYR A 100 16.35 6.23 -6.74
N ARG A 101 17.35 5.53 -6.18
CA ARG A 101 18.38 6.07 -5.28
C ARG A 101 17.78 6.87 -4.10
N HIS A 102 16.73 6.30 -3.50
CA HIS A 102 16.01 6.87 -2.36
C HIS A 102 15.29 8.20 -2.62
N SER A 103 15.01 8.52 -3.89
CA SER A 103 14.05 9.60 -4.20
C SER A 103 12.63 9.15 -3.88
N VAL A 104 12.04 9.68 -2.81
CA VAL A 104 10.70 9.29 -2.37
C VAL A 104 9.62 9.58 -3.42
N PRO A 105 9.58 10.76 -4.08
CA PRO A 105 8.60 11.01 -5.14
C PRO A 105 8.69 10.03 -6.31
N LEU A 106 9.89 9.71 -6.75
CA LEU A 106 10.11 8.73 -7.81
C LEU A 106 9.74 7.31 -7.37
N ALA A 107 10.06 6.92 -6.13
CA ALA A 107 9.70 5.62 -5.59
C ALA A 107 8.18 5.44 -5.46
N VAL A 108 7.47 6.47 -5.02
CA VAL A 108 6.00 6.47 -4.94
C VAL A 108 5.39 6.32 -6.33
N ASP A 109 5.89 7.07 -7.30
CA ASP A 109 5.41 6.96 -8.68
C ASP A 109 5.75 5.61 -9.31
N CYS A 110 6.93 5.08 -9.01
CA CYS A 110 7.36 3.73 -9.39
C CYS A 110 6.43 2.64 -8.84
N TYR A 111 5.97 2.79 -7.60
CA TYR A 111 5.00 1.87 -7.01
C TYR A 111 3.74 1.74 -7.90
N ASN A 112 3.28 2.85 -8.44
CA ASN A 112 2.09 2.90 -9.31
C ASN A 112 2.39 2.57 -10.78
N LYS A 113 3.50 3.05 -11.33
CA LYS A 113 3.78 3.04 -12.78
C LYS A 113 5.02 2.23 -13.19
N GLY A 114 5.75 1.66 -12.23
CA GLY A 114 6.97 0.93 -12.53
C GLY A 114 8.03 1.79 -13.22
N SER A 115 8.56 1.31 -14.34
CA SER A 115 9.62 1.99 -15.10
C SER A 115 9.17 3.30 -15.77
N LYS A 116 7.87 3.60 -15.77
CA LYS A 116 7.33 4.85 -16.31
C LYS A 116 7.26 5.98 -15.28
N ALA A 117 7.86 5.79 -14.11
CA ALA A 117 7.85 6.77 -13.04
C ALA A 117 8.49 8.09 -13.44
N LYS A 118 7.84 9.21 -13.09
CA LYS A 118 8.33 10.57 -13.31
C LYS A 118 8.52 11.35 -12.02
N GLY A 119 8.00 10.84 -10.90
CA GLY A 119 8.08 11.45 -9.57
C GLY A 119 7.11 12.60 -9.34
N HIS A 120 6.09 12.73 -10.17
CA HIS A 120 5.04 13.72 -10.04
C HIS A 120 3.74 13.24 -10.69
N GLY A 121 2.64 13.91 -10.42
CA GLY A 121 1.33 13.61 -10.99
C GLY A 121 0.28 13.37 -9.91
N VAL A 122 -0.94 13.07 -10.35
CA VAL A 122 -2.12 12.96 -9.46
C VAL A 122 -1.93 11.91 -8.37
N TYR A 123 -1.39 10.75 -8.72
CA TYR A 123 -1.14 9.69 -7.75
C TYR A 123 -0.16 10.12 -6.66
N VAL A 124 0.97 10.66 -7.06
CA VAL A 124 2.02 11.15 -6.14
C VAL A 124 1.45 12.24 -5.21
N GLU A 125 0.69 13.18 -5.76
CA GLU A 125 0.04 14.24 -4.97
C GLU A 125 -0.95 13.68 -3.94
N LYS A 126 -1.77 12.70 -4.31
CA LYS A 126 -2.71 12.03 -3.40
C LYS A 126 -1.99 11.32 -2.26
N VAL A 127 -0.93 10.60 -2.55
CA VAL A 127 -0.13 9.91 -1.54
C VAL A 127 0.48 10.90 -0.55
N PHE A 128 1.12 11.97 -1.03
CA PHE A 128 1.72 12.98 -0.15
C PHE A 128 0.69 13.80 0.62
N LYS A 129 -0.48 14.06 0.06
CA LYS A 129 -1.59 14.68 0.79
C LYS A 129 -2.03 13.81 1.97
N SER A 130 -2.17 12.51 1.73
CA SER A 130 -2.48 11.52 2.78
C SER A 130 -1.37 11.47 3.82
N TYR A 131 -0.12 11.43 3.40
CA TYR A 131 1.04 11.42 4.28
C TYR A 131 1.06 12.63 5.23
N ARG A 132 0.90 13.83 4.70
CA ARG A 132 0.86 15.07 5.51
C ARG A 132 -0.27 15.03 6.53
N ARG A 133 -1.45 14.53 6.13
CA ARG A 133 -2.60 14.40 7.03
C ARG A 133 -2.29 13.47 8.19
N TYR A 134 -1.78 12.27 7.93
CA TYR A 134 -1.43 11.30 8.98
C TYR A 134 -0.29 11.79 9.86
N TYR A 135 0.71 12.40 9.27
CA TYR A 135 1.83 12.98 10.01
C TYR A 135 1.37 14.06 11.01
N THR A 136 0.43 14.90 10.60
CA THR A 136 -0.14 15.93 11.48
C THR A 136 -0.98 15.32 12.61
N MET A 137 -1.71 14.24 12.34
CA MET A 137 -2.52 13.54 13.35
C MET A 137 -1.69 12.84 14.42
N LEU A 138 -0.43 12.48 14.11
CA LEU A 138 0.48 11.80 15.05
C LEU A 138 1.29 12.76 15.93
N LYS A 139 1.23 14.06 15.65
CA LYS A 139 1.83 15.11 16.48
C LYS A 139 0.90 15.53 17.61
#